data_d8378a013e4800db8d2ab81b1a3dffb3
#
_entry.id   d8378a013e4800db8d2ab81b1a3dffb3
#
_cell.length_a   1.000
_cell.length_b   1.000
_cell.length_c   1.000
_cell.angle_alpha   90.00
_cell.angle_beta   90.00
_cell.angle_gamma   90.00
#
_symmetry.space_group_name_H-M   'P 1'
#
loop_
_entity.id
_entity.type
_entity.pdbx_description
1 polymer ?
#
loop_
_entity_poly.entity_id
_entity_poly.type
_entity_poly.pdbx_seq_one_letter_code
_entity_poly.pdbx_strand_id
1 'polypeptide(L)'
;MSACKPLDFSGASVQKIADLQGVQGQSYQGMAIWKDYLVSLQNTGWATIYRLGGDSIQLLRQFPLASQMKENHANVAFFGTERYDRTDEFPLLYVSQCSKQLYNGMKDVCLVERISLTAPPQLVQTIVLDDKEGLFGYALQWMIDRKHNLLIGYGNTVENMGKGNRWRTMIFPMPKLSDGSVVHLRPQDALDNYCIQDLDPRFPSNHIGQGACIIKDQMFIPVGLGTEKHPSILYVWNMKEKRLDHILNFQEQVPHEFEDCEPYRRTLIMQTNGGGVVRFRPNR
;
A
#
# COMPACT_ATOMS: atom_id res chain seq x y z
N MET A 1 -8.44 30.79 1.47
CA MET A 1 -8.79 29.37 1.30
C MET A 1 -8.65 28.70 2.66
N SER A 2 -9.74 28.20 3.25
CA SER A 2 -9.69 27.51 4.54
C SER A 2 -8.91 26.21 4.36
N ALA A 3 -7.77 26.08 5.05
CA ALA A 3 -7.03 24.84 5.09
C ALA A 3 -7.94 23.76 5.68
N CYS A 4 -8.36 22.81 4.86
CA CYS A 4 -9.18 21.69 5.32
C CYS A 4 -8.35 20.92 6.37
N LYS A 5 -8.85 20.86 7.62
CA LYS A 5 -8.14 20.17 8.71
C LYS A 5 -7.71 18.75 8.33
N PRO A 6 -6.56 18.26 8.83
CA PRO A 6 -6.19 16.85 8.72
C PRO A 6 -7.31 15.95 9.23
N LEU A 7 -7.40 14.72 8.70
CA LEU A 7 -8.34 13.75 9.24
C LEU A 7 -7.77 13.21 10.55
N ASP A 8 -8.58 13.28 11.61
CA ASP A 8 -8.23 12.74 12.93
C ASP A 8 -9.00 11.45 13.17
N PHE A 9 -8.27 10.36 13.27
CA PHE A 9 -8.80 9.02 13.55
C PHE A 9 -8.66 8.63 15.04
N SER A 10 -8.20 9.53 15.92
CA SER A 10 -8.24 9.29 17.36
C SER A 10 -9.70 9.17 17.82
N GLY A 11 -10.08 8.00 18.37
CA GLY A 11 -11.49 7.71 18.69
C GLY A 11 -12.38 7.48 17.48
N ALA A 12 -11.80 7.08 16.33
CA ALA A 12 -12.56 6.72 15.14
C ALA A 12 -13.58 5.61 15.43
N SER A 13 -14.76 5.72 14.84
CA SER A 13 -15.68 4.59 14.82
C SER A 13 -15.22 3.57 13.78
N VAL A 14 -15.20 2.30 14.18
CA VAL A 14 -14.75 1.18 13.36
C VAL A 14 -15.94 0.32 12.99
N GLN A 15 -16.10 0.02 11.71
CA GLN A 15 -17.20 -0.79 11.19
C GLN A 15 -16.67 -1.81 10.18
N LYS A 16 -16.92 -3.10 10.43
CA LYS A 16 -16.74 -4.12 9.39
C LYS A 16 -17.81 -3.94 8.32
N ILE A 17 -17.39 -3.82 7.05
CA ILE A 17 -18.28 -3.63 5.91
C ILE A 17 -18.68 -4.99 5.31
N ALA A 18 -17.66 -5.88 5.13
CA ALA A 18 -17.87 -7.17 4.48
C ALA A 18 -16.71 -8.11 4.73
N ASP A 19 -16.88 -9.38 4.35
CA ASP A 19 -15.83 -10.34 4.07
C ASP A 19 -15.70 -10.49 2.55
N LEU A 20 -14.46 -10.44 2.06
CA LEU A 20 -14.15 -10.58 0.65
C LEU A 20 -14.29 -12.03 0.19
N GLN A 21 -14.62 -12.21 -1.07
CA GLN A 21 -14.65 -13.50 -1.75
C GLN A 21 -13.46 -13.56 -2.71
N GLY A 22 -12.43 -14.27 -2.32
CA GLY A 22 -11.20 -14.44 -3.11
C GLY A 22 -11.00 -15.89 -3.56
N VAL A 23 -9.84 -16.17 -4.14
CA VAL A 23 -9.40 -17.53 -4.47
C VAL A 23 -9.07 -18.27 -3.18
N GLN A 24 -9.62 -19.47 -3.04
CA GLN A 24 -9.44 -20.29 -1.84
C GLN A 24 -7.96 -20.64 -1.61
N GLY A 25 -7.53 -20.61 -0.37
CA GLY A 25 -6.18 -20.99 0.05
C GLY A 25 -5.11 -19.92 -0.17
N GLN A 26 -5.51 -18.69 -0.50
CA GLN A 26 -4.60 -17.55 -0.65
C GLN A 26 -4.96 -16.44 0.34
N SER A 27 -3.96 -15.89 1.02
CA SER A 27 -4.14 -14.74 1.91
C SER A 27 -4.39 -13.46 1.10
N TYR A 28 -5.20 -12.59 1.66
CA TYR A 28 -5.41 -11.26 1.13
C TYR A 28 -4.19 -10.39 1.46
N GLN A 29 -3.90 -9.44 0.57
CA GLN A 29 -2.71 -8.61 0.64
C GLN A 29 -3.04 -7.16 0.23
N GLY A 30 -2.55 -6.68 -0.91
CA GLY A 30 -2.73 -5.31 -1.39
C GLY A 30 -4.19 -4.95 -1.68
N MET A 31 -4.50 -3.68 -1.54
CA MET A 31 -5.81 -3.11 -1.83
C MET A 31 -5.68 -1.74 -2.48
N ALA A 32 -6.46 -1.49 -3.52
CA ALA A 32 -6.54 -0.17 -4.16
C ALA A 32 -7.98 0.29 -4.35
N ILE A 33 -8.24 1.58 -4.18
CA ILE A 33 -9.57 2.16 -4.40
C ILE A 33 -9.53 3.25 -5.47
N TRP A 34 -10.43 3.13 -6.45
CA TRP A 34 -10.70 4.16 -7.45
C TRP A 34 -12.19 4.45 -7.55
N LYS A 35 -12.60 5.67 -7.19
CA LYS A 35 -14.02 6.06 -7.08
C LYS A 35 -14.76 5.09 -6.14
N ASP A 36 -15.75 4.38 -6.65
CA ASP A 36 -16.53 3.39 -5.91
C ASP A 36 -16.11 1.93 -6.27
N TYR A 37 -14.89 1.74 -6.76
CA TYR A 37 -14.32 0.41 -7.01
C TYR A 37 -13.19 0.12 -6.04
N LEU A 38 -13.25 -1.05 -5.44
CA LEU A 38 -12.17 -1.62 -4.62
C LEU A 38 -11.56 -2.79 -5.40
N VAL A 39 -10.26 -2.78 -5.57
CA VAL A 39 -9.47 -3.91 -6.07
C VAL A 39 -8.75 -4.51 -4.89
N SER A 40 -9.02 -5.77 -4.61
CA SER A 40 -8.34 -6.55 -3.58
C SER A 40 -7.41 -7.54 -4.25
N LEU A 41 -6.18 -7.63 -3.77
CA LEU A 41 -5.18 -8.57 -4.24
C LEU A 41 -4.96 -9.69 -3.23
N GLN A 42 -4.59 -10.84 -3.76
CA GLN A 42 -4.11 -11.97 -2.97
C GLN A 42 -2.64 -12.27 -3.31
N ASN A 43 -1.94 -12.95 -2.41
CA ASN A 43 -0.48 -13.06 -2.39
C ASN A 43 0.16 -13.51 -3.71
N THR A 44 -0.48 -14.31 -4.54
CA THR A 44 0.08 -14.73 -5.84
C THR A 44 -0.25 -13.79 -7.00
N GLY A 45 -0.92 -12.65 -6.74
CA GLY A 45 -1.33 -11.72 -7.77
C GLY A 45 -2.71 -12.02 -8.38
N TRP A 46 -3.60 -12.69 -7.66
CA TRP A 46 -5.01 -12.72 -8.00
C TRP A 46 -5.67 -11.41 -7.59
N ALA A 47 -6.45 -10.84 -8.49
CA ALA A 47 -7.19 -9.60 -8.28
C ALA A 47 -8.69 -9.85 -8.31
N THR A 48 -9.41 -9.20 -7.39
CA THR A 48 -10.87 -9.20 -7.38
C THR A 48 -11.36 -7.76 -7.32
N ILE A 49 -12.20 -7.36 -8.27
CA ILE A 49 -12.82 -6.03 -8.32
C ILE A 49 -14.19 -6.10 -7.67
N TYR A 50 -14.41 -5.20 -6.74
CA TYR A 50 -15.71 -4.99 -6.09
C TYR A 50 -16.23 -3.59 -6.35
N ARG A 51 -17.55 -3.42 -6.31
CA ARG A 51 -18.20 -2.12 -6.19
C ARG A 51 -18.52 -1.84 -4.72
N LEU A 52 -18.03 -0.71 -4.23
CA LEU A 52 -18.35 -0.19 -2.92
C LEU A 52 -19.69 0.54 -2.98
N GLY A 53 -20.64 0.14 -2.14
CA GLY A 53 -21.94 0.80 -1.98
C GLY A 53 -22.20 1.01 -0.50
N GLY A 54 -22.20 2.25 -0.03
CA GLY A 54 -22.51 2.52 1.39
C GLY A 54 -21.76 1.58 2.35
N ASP A 55 -22.50 0.66 2.97
CA ASP A 55 -21.98 -0.34 3.91
C ASP A 55 -22.01 -1.77 3.33
N SER A 56 -21.99 -1.91 2.01
CA SER A 56 -21.94 -3.18 1.29
C SER A 56 -20.91 -3.16 0.17
N ILE A 57 -20.50 -4.35 -0.25
CA ILE A 57 -19.65 -4.54 -1.43
C ILE A 57 -20.30 -5.57 -2.36
N GLN A 58 -20.11 -5.39 -3.66
CA GLN A 58 -20.58 -6.31 -4.70
C GLN A 58 -19.38 -6.79 -5.51
N LEU A 59 -19.16 -8.10 -5.58
CA LEU A 59 -18.15 -8.70 -6.46
C LEU A 59 -18.57 -8.48 -7.92
N LEU A 60 -17.64 -7.95 -8.72
CA LEU A 60 -17.83 -7.70 -10.14
C LEU A 60 -17.00 -8.63 -11.00
N ARG A 61 -15.72 -8.82 -10.67
CA ARG A 61 -14.78 -9.61 -11.46
C ARG A 61 -13.65 -10.17 -10.62
N GLN A 62 -13.21 -11.39 -10.92
CA GLN A 62 -11.99 -12.00 -10.37
C GLN A 62 -11.13 -12.53 -11.51
N PHE A 63 -9.83 -12.27 -11.45
CA PHE A 63 -8.88 -12.65 -12.51
C PHE A 63 -7.42 -12.63 -11.97
N PRO A 64 -6.50 -13.40 -12.60
CA PRO A 64 -5.08 -13.23 -12.33
C PRO A 64 -4.59 -11.93 -12.97
N LEU A 65 -3.72 -11.19 -12.30
CA LEU A 65 -2.95 -10.10 -12.91
C LEU A 65 -2.04 -10.63 -14.02
N ALA A 66 -1.59 -9.78 -14.93
CA ALA A 66 -0.61 -10.20 -15.95
C ALA A 66 0.75 -10.57 -15.31
N SER A 67 1.07 -10.00 -14.16
CA SER A 67 2.23 -10.33 -13.34
C SER A 67 2.02 -11.50 -12.37
N GLN A 68 0.86 -12.18 -12.43
CA GLN A 68 0.57 -13.29 -11.52
C GLN A 68 1.63 -14.39 -11.63
N MET A 69 2.17 -14.79 -10.50
CA MET A 69 3.10 -15.90 -10.38
C MET A 69 3.07 -16.47 -8.97
N LYS A 70 3.47 -17.75 -8.83
CA LYS A 70 3.43 -18.46 -7.54
C LYS A 70 4.24 -17.74 -6.46
N GLU A 71 5.36 -17.15 -6.84
CA GLU A 71 6.32 -16.48 -5.97
C GLU A 71 5.97 -15.00 -5.73
N ASN A 72 4.93 -14.47 -6.37
CA ASN A 72 4.50 -13.09 -6.16
C ASN A 72 3.99 -12.91 -4.72
N HIS A 73 4.21 -11.70 -4.20
CA HIS A 73 3.62 -11.26 -2.94
C HIS A 73 3.07 -9.85 -3.15
N ALA A 74 1.89 -9.79 -3.75
CA ALA A 74 1.21 -8.55 -4.15
C ALA A 74 0.67 -7.80 -2.91
N ASN A 75 1.58 -7.36 -2.03
CA ASN A 75 1.23 -6.96 -0.67
C ASN A 75 0.76 -5.51 -0.52
N VAL A 76 1.01 -4.65 -1.49
CA VAL A 76 0.53 -3.26 -1.49
C VAL A 76 0.07 -2.89 -2.89
N ALA A 77 -1.05 -2.19 -3.00
CA ALA A 77 -1.56 -1.76 -4.29
C ALA A 77 -2.12 -0.34 -4.28
N PHE A 78 -1.93 0.38 -5.39
CA PHE A 78 -2.42 1.75 -5.57
C PHE A 78 -2.88 2.00 -6.98
N PHE A 79 -3.90 2.81 -7.15
CA PHE A 79 -4.15 3.45 -8.43
C PHE A 79 -3.32 4.72 -8.57
N GLY A 80 -2.61 4.85 -9.69
CA GLY A 80 -1.95 6.09 -10.08
C GLY A 80 -2.92 7.12 -10.64
N THR A 81 -2.37 8.11 -11.34
CA THR A 81 -3.13 9.15 -12.05
C THR A 81 -3.16 8.93 -13.55
N GLU A 82 -2.16 8.22 -14.10
CA GLU A 82 -2.01 7.93 -15.52
C GLU A 82 -2.94 6.77 -15.94
N ARG A 83 -3.46 6.83 -17.17
CA ARG A 83 -4.20 5.76 -17.84
C ARG A 83 -3.39 5.26 -19.02
N TYR A 84 -3.48 3.98 -19.32
CA TYR A 84 -2.87 3.42 -20.53
C TYR A 84 -3.57 3.97 -21.78
N ASP A 85 -4.89 3.98 -21.77
CA ASP A 85 -5.73 4.63 -22.76
C ASP A 85 -6.72 5.58 -22.08
N ARG A 86 -7.06 6.70 -22.73
CA ARG A 86 -8.01 7.70 -22.17
C ARG A 86 -9.40 7.14 -21.93
N THR A 87 -9.76 6.09 -22.65
CA THR A 87 -11.06 5.39 -22.53
C THR A 87 -11.09 4.32 -21.44
N ASP A 88 -9.95 3.98 -20.83
CA ASP A 88 -9.89 2.98 -19.77
C ASP A 88 -10.76 3.38 -18.57
N GLU A 89 -11.42 2.40 -17.97
CA GLU A 89 -12.27 2.58 -16.78
C GLU A 89 -11.43 2.98 -15.57
N PHE A 90 -10.23 2.41 -15.45
CA PHE A 90 -9.30 2.62 -14.35
C PHE A 90 -8.04 3.34 -14.78
N PRO A 91 -7.41 4.13 -13.91
CA PRO A 91 -5.99 4.45 -14.02
C PRO A 91 -5.16 3.17 -13.90
N LEU A 92 -3.87 3.27 -14.16
CA LEU A 92 -2.92 2.17 -13.94
C LEU A 92 -2.90 1.76 -12.47
N LEU A 93 -2.89 0.45 -12.24
CA LEU A 93 -2.74 -0.16 -10.95
C LEU A 93 -1.26 -0.46 -10.71
N TYR A 94 -0.72 0.04 -9.62
CA TYR A 94 0.66 -0.18 -9.18
C TYR A 94 0.61 -1.22 -8.06
N VAL A 95 1.37 -2.30 -8.23
CA VAL A 95 1.40 -3.42 -7.30
C VAL A 95 2.82 -3.63 -6.80
N SER A 96 3.01 -3.52 -5.51
CA SER A 96 4.28 -3.79 -4.87
C SER A 96 4.47 -5.30 -4.70
N GLN A 97 5.52 -5.84 -5.31
CA GLN A 97 5.95 -7.21 -5.06
C GLN A 97 7.05 -7.18 -3.98
N CYS A 98 6.65 -7.35 -2.75
CA CYS A 98 7.52 -7.32 -1.58
C CYS A 98 7.80 -8.75 -1.11
N SER A 99 8.74 -9.42 -1.75
CA SER A 99 9.08 -10.81 -1.46
C SER A 99 10.59 -11.04 -1.50
N LYS A 100 11.06 -12.09 -0.85
CA LYS A 100 12.44 -12.58 -1.03
C LYS A 100 12.68 -13.15 -2.44
N GLN A 101 11.62 -13.47 -3.15
CA GLN A 101 11.70 -13.98 -4.51
C GLN A 101 11.93 -12.85 -5.51
N LEU A 102 12.68 -13.15 -6.54
CA LEU A 102 12.98 -12.20 -7.60
C LEU A 102 11.90 -12.26 -8.69
N TYR A 103 11.45 -11.11 -9.14
CA TYR A 103 10.64 -10.98 -10.34
C TYR A 103 11.55 -10.72 -11.54
N ASN A 104 11.68 -11.70 -12.43
CA ASN A 104 12.61 -11.64 -13.58
C ASN A 104 14.03 -11.18 -13.19
N GLY A 105 14.55 -11.68 -12.06
CA GLY A 105 15.86 -11.31 -11.54
C GLY A 105 15.93 -9.99 -10.76
N MET A 106 14.83 -9.25 -10.66
CA MET A 106 14.74 -7.99 -9.95
C MET A 106 14.08 -8.17 -8.57
N LYS A 107 14.59 -7.46 -7.56
CA LYS A 107 14.09 -7.51 -6.18
C LYS A 107 13.12 -6.36 -5.93
N ASP A 108 12.07 -6.63 -5.14
CA ASP A 108 11.15 -5.62 -4.60
C ASP A 108 10.60 -4.64 -5.65
N VAL A 109 10.11 -5.19 -6.76
CA VAL A 109 9.61 -4.40 -7.89
C VAL A 109 8.23 -3.79 -7.62
N CYS A 110 7.96 -2.68 -8.30
CA CYS A 110 6.62 -2.15 -8.49
C CYS A 110 6.12 -2.52 -9.89
N LEU A 111 5.08 -3.32 -9.97
CA LEU A 111 4.48 -3.81 -11.19
C LEU A 111 3.32 -2.88 -11.57
N VAL A 112 3.33 -2.35 -12.80
CA VAL A 112 2.32 -1.41 -13.28
C VAL A 112 1.39 -2.14 -14.24
N GLU A 113 0.15 -2.32 -13.81
CA GLU A 113 -0.85 -3.12 -14.52
C GLU A 113 -1.96 -2.24 -15.10
N ARG A 114 -2.32 -2.53 -16.36
CA ARG A 114 -3.58 -2.10 -16.94
C ARG A 114 -4.65 -3.14 -16.60
N ILE A 115 -5.69 -2.76 -15.90
CA ILE A 115 -6.81 -3.62 -15.56
C ILE A 115 -8.13 -3.05 -16.09
N SER A 116 -9.14 -3.90 -16.26
CA SER A 116 -10.46 -3.55 -16.78
C SER A 116 -11.52 -4.45 -16.15
N LEU A 117 -12.80 -4.05 -16.23
CA LEU A 117 -13.94 -4.90 -15.86
C LEU A 117 -14.14 -6.06 -16.85
N THR A 118 -13.66 -5.96 -18.07
CA THR A 118 -13.96 -6.94 -19.13
C THR A 118 -12.71 -7.47 -19.87
N ALA A 119 -11.73 -6.60 -20.15
CA ALA A 119 -10.55 -6.95 -20.92
C ALA A 119 -9.48 -7.69 -20.08
N PRO A 120 -8.65 -8.54 -20.67
CA PRO A 120 -7.51 -9.16 -19.97
C PRO A 120 -6.56 -8.10 -19.40
N PRO A 121 -5.93 -8.34 -18.22
CA PRO A 121 -4.93 -7.45 -17.66
C PRO A 121 -3.67 -7.44 -18.50
N GLN A 122 -2.88 -6.37 -18.41
CA GLN A 122 -1.61 -6.20 -19.09
C GLN A 122 -0.58 -5.59 -18.15
N LEU A 123 0.59 -6.23 -18.02
CA LEU A 123 1.75 -5.61 -17.38
C LEU A 123 2.36 -4.62 -18.36
N VAL A 124 2.33 -3.34 -18.03
CA VAL A 124 2.74 -2.27 -18.95
C VAL A 124 4.07 -1.64 -18.57
N GLN A 125 4.46 -1.73 -17.30
CA GLN A 125 5.76 -1.24 -16.82
C GLN A 125 6.19 -2.00 -15.56
N THR A 126 7.49 -2.14 -15.35
CA THR A 126 8.11 -2.62 -14.11
C THR A 126 9.06 -1.55 -13.61
N ILE A 127 8.94 -1.15 -12.34
CA ILE A 127 9.80 -0.16 -11.72
C ILE A 127 10.63 -0.88 -10.64
N VAL A 128 11.92 -0.63 -10.62
CA VAL A 128 12.87 -1.26 -9.69
C VAL A 128 13.85 -0.22 -9.15
N LEU A 129 14.25 -0.35 -7.88
CA LEU A 129 15.32 0.43 -7.30
C LEU A 129 16.66 -0.29 -7.48
N ASP A 130 17.62 0.36 -8.13
CA ASP A 130 19.01 -0.10 -8.24
C ASP A 130 19.74 0.19 -6.92
N ASP A 131 19.42 -0.57 -5.89
CA ASP A 131 19.95 -0.42 -4.53
C ASP A 131 21.26 -1.20 -4.37
N LYS A 132 22.34 -0.71 -5.01
CA LYS A 132 23.68 -1.32 -4.91
C LYS A 132 24.32 -1.16 -3.53
N GLU A 133 23.85 -0.19 -2.74
CA GLU A 133 24.36 0.10 -1.41
C GLU A 133 23.66 -0.73 -0.32
N GLY A 134 22.58 -1.43 -0.65
CA GLY A 134 21.81 -2.21 0.30
C GLY A 134 21.06 -1.36 1.32
N LEU A 135 20.51 -0.24 0.88
CA LEU A 135 19.78 0.71 1.73
C LEU A 135 18.47 0.12 2.26
N PHE A 136 17.90 -0.84 1.50
CA PHE A 136 16.76 -1.65 1.92
C PHE A 136 17.19 -3.12 2.07
N GLY A 137 17.21 -3.58 3.30
CA GLY A 137 17.55 -4.98 3.61
C GLY A 137 16.40 -5.94 3.37
N TYR A 138 15.15 -5.48 3.60
CA TYR A 138 13.97 -6.34 3.51
C TYR A 138 12.69 -5.54 3.29
N ALA A 139 11.80 -6.08 2.45
CA ALA A 139 10.44 -5.59 2.26
C ALA A 139 10.38 -4.10 1.85
N LEU A 140 11.09 -3.74 0.78
CA LEU A 140 10.82 -2.49 0.09
C LEU A 140 9.43 -2.58 -0.54
N GLN A 141 8.56 -1.71 -0.09
CA GLN A 141 7.19 -1.55 -0.57
C GLN A 141 7.07 -0.22 -1.31
N TRP A 142 6.11 -0.14 -2.22
CA TRP A 142 5.89 1.05 -3.02
C TRP A 142 4.48 1.59 -2.79
N MET A 143 4.37 2.92 -2.67
CA MET A 143 3.09 3.62 -2.62
C MET A 143 3.12 4.90 -3.43
N ILE A 144 1.95 5.48 -3.68
CA ILE A 144 1.79 6.65 -4.53
C ILE A 144 1.17 7.81 -3.76
N ASP A 145 1.85 8.97 -3.80
CA ASP A 145 1.22 10.24 -3.48
C ASP A 145 0.61 10.85 -4.75
N ARG A 146 -0.69 10.59 -4.93
CA ARG A 146 -1.42 11.08 -6.11
C ARG A 146 -1.52 12.61 -6.18
N LYS A 147 -1.50 13.28 -5.03
CA LYS A 147 -1.62 14.75 -4.96
C LYS A 147 -0.38 15.43 -5.52
N HIS A 148 0.79 14.92 -5.20
CA HIS A 148 2.07 15.50 -5.60
C HIS A 148 2.73 14.76 -6.76
N ASN A 149 2.10 13.69 -7.28
CA ASN A 149 2.60 12.83 -8.36
C ASN A 149 3.98 12.25 -8.03
N LEU A 150 4.06 11.57 -6.88
CA LEU A 150 5.28 10.98 -6.37
C LEU A 150 5.11 9.47 -6.18
N LEU A 151 6.20 8.73 -6.42
CA LEU A 151 6.35 7.33 -6.06
C LEU A 151 7.23 7.24 -4.81
N ILE A 152 6.78 6.50 -3.81
CA ILE A 152 7.46 6.41 -2.53
C ILE A 152 7.79 4.96 -2.25
N GLY A 153 9.10 4.67 -2.12
CA GLY A 153 9.59 3.41 -1.60
C GLY A 153 9.76 3.49 -0.08
N TYR A 154 9.30 2.48 0.65
CA TYR A 154 9.48 2.41 2.09
C TYR A 154 9.68 0.97 2.55
N GLY A 155 10.47 0.77 3.60
CA GLY A 155 10.77 -0.58 4.08
C GLY A 155 11.88 -0.63 5.10
N ASN A 156 12.24 -1.85 5.49
CA ASN A 156 13.26 -2.13 6.49
C ASN A 156 14.68 -1.99 5.92
N THR A 157 15.59 -1.41 6.71
CA THR A 157 17.02 -1.28 6.34
C THR A 157 17.82 -2.54 6.62
N VAL A 158 17.31 -3.44 7.47
CA VAL A 158 17.99 -4.67 7.85
C VAL A 158 17.11 -5.89 7.57
N GLU A 159 17.68 -6.93 7.01
CA GLU A 159 16.98 -8.19 6.76
C GLU A 159 16.40 -8.77 8.05
N ASN A 160 15.16 -9.28 7.95
CA ASN A 160 14.41 -9.85 9.08
C ASN A 160 14.26 -8.88 10.29
N MET A 161 14.31 -7.57 10.06
CA MET A 161 14.20 -6.55 11.11
C MET A 161 15.23 -6.76 12.24
N GLY A 162 16.45 -7.14 11.90
CA GLY A 162 17.54 -7.40 12.84
C GLY A 162 17.97 -6.17 13.62
N LYS A 163 19.00 -6.35 14.45
CA LYS A 163 19.55 -5.26 15.29
C LYS A 163 19.96 -4.06 14.41
N GLY A 164 19.54 -2.87 14.82
CA GLY A 164 19.84 -1.63 14.10
C GLY A 164 18.90 -1.33 12.94
N ASN A 165 17.83 -2.14 12.76
CA ASN A 165 16.82 -1.88 11.75
C ASN A 165 16.22 -0.48 11.88
N ARG A 166 15.93 0.12 10.73
CA ARG A 166 15.21 1.37 10.56
C ARG A 166 14.11 1.17 9.53
N TRP A 167 13.13 2.04 9.52
CA TRP A 167 12.15 2.13 8.46
C TRP A 167 12.52 3.31 7.56
N ARG A 168 13.05 2.97 6.40
CA ARG A 168 13.50 3.96 5.41
C ARG A 168 12.35 4.36 4.50
N THR A 169 12.33 5.64 4.16
CA THR A 169 11.44 6.21 3.14
C THR A 169 12.28 6.91 2.09
N MET A 170 12.04 6.62 0.81
CA MET A 170 12.61 7.30 -0.35
C MET A 170 11.51 7.82 -1.24
N ILE A 171 11.61 9.06 -1.67
CA ILE A 171 10.59 9.75 -2.47
C ILE A 171 11.14 10.07 -3.84
N PHE A 172 10.45 9.65 -4.90
CA PHE A 172 10.83 9.85 -6.29
C PHE A 172 9.77 10.60 -7.07
N PRO A 173 10.14 11.33 -8.14
CA PRO A 173 9.16 11.70 -9.16
C PRO A 173 8.47 10.45 -9.68
N MET A 174 7.17 10.56 -9.96
CA MET A 174 6.40 9.44 -10.51
C MET A 174 6.89 9.08 -11.90
N PRO A 175 7.37 7.84 -12.15
CA PRO A 175 7.71 7.39 -13.50
C PRO A 175 6.51 7.43 -14.43
N LYS A 176 6.75 7.70 -15.70
CA LYS A 176 5.73 7.71 -16.76
C LYS A 176 5.85 6.47 -17.64
N LEU A 177 4.78 6.06 -18.28
CA LEU A 177 4.84 4.97 -19.27
C LEU A 177 5.85 5.24 -20.40
N SER A 178 6.04 6.52 -20.77
CA SER A 178 7.02 6.93 -21.78
C SER A 178 8.47 6.67 -21.37
N ASP A 179 8.76 6.44 -20.10
CA ASP A 179 10.13 6.20 -19.60
C ASP A 179 10.63 4.78 -19.91
N GLY A 180 9.74 3.90 -20.40
CA GLY A 180 10.05 2.55 -20.85
C GLY A 180 9.28 1.47 -20.10
N SER A 181 9.41 0.23 -20.58
CA SER A 181 8.75 -0.94 -19.97
C SER A 181 9.43 -1.42 -18.67
N VAL A 182 10.71 -1.08 -18.48
CA VAL A 182 11.46 -1.27 -17.23
C VAL A 182 12.12 0.04 -16.87
N VAL A 183 11.82 0.55 -15.69
CA VAL A 183 12.37 1.81 -15.15
C VAL A 183 13.25 1.50 -13.96
N HIS A 184 14.51 1.92 -14.06
CA HIS A 184 15.50 1.79 -12.99
C HIS A 184 15.62 3.12 -12.23
N LEU A 185 15.14 3.13 -10.99
CA LEU A 185 15.34 4.23 -10.05
C LEU A 185 16.67 4.05 -9.32
N ARG A 186 17.36 5.14 -9.04
CA ARG A 186 18.62 5.09 -8.29
C ARG A 186 18.47 5.92 -7.01
N PRO A 187 19.09 5.53 -5.88
CA PRO A 187 18.98 6.27 -4.62
C PRO A 187 19.30 7.78 -4.75
N GLN A 188 20.29 8.12 -5.59
CA GLN A 188 20.65 9.53 -5.85
C GLN A 188 19.61 10.33 -6.63
N ASP A 189 18.62 9.68 -7.26
CA ASP A 189 17.53 10.34 -7.99
C ASP A 189 16.34 10.67 -7.06
N ALA A 190 16.42 10.23 -5.78
CA ALA A 190 15.38 10.51 -4.80
C ALA A 190 15.32 12.01 -4.45
N LEU A 191 14.12 12.55 -4.41
CA LEU A 191 13.85 13.93 -3.95
C LEU A 191 14.03 14.06 -2.44
N ASP A 192 13.80 12.98 -1.69
CA ASP A 192 14.00 12.89 -0.24
C ASP A 192 14.31 11.44 0.15
N ASN A 193 15.10 11.26 1.21
CA ASN A 193 15.54 9.97 1.70
C ASN A 193 15.86 10.08 3.19
N TYR A 194 15.10 9.38 4.03
CA TYR A 194 15.25 9.41 5.48
C TYR A 194 14.78 8.11 6.14
N CYS A 195 15.22 7.89 7.38
CA CYS A 195 14.68 6.86 8.25
C CYS A 195 13.74 7.51 9.28
N ILE A 196 12.55 6.95 9.45
CA ILE A 196 11.51 7.53 10.33
C ILE A 196 12.01 7.63 11.77
N GLN A 197 12.66 6.59 12.30
CA GLN A 197 13.15 6.56 13.69
C GLN A 197 14.25 7.56 13.99
N ASP A 198 14.98 8.01 12.97
CA ASP A 198 16.04 9.02 13.15
C ASP A 198 15.43 10.41 13.36
N LEU A 199 14.18 10.60 12.94
CA LEU A 199 13.41 11.85 13.04
C LEU A 199 12.41 11.81 14.20
N ASP A 200 11.77 10.65 14.43
CA ASP A 200 10.86 10.44 15.56
C ASP A 200 11.03 9.03 16.15
N PRO A 201 11.72 8.91 17.31
CA PRO A 201 12.01 7.61 17.92
C PRO A 201 10.80 6.88 18.49
N ARG A 202 9.62 7.49 18.50
CA ARG A 202 8.37 6.83 18.89
C ARG A 202 7.92 5.79 17.87
N PHE A 203 8.42 5.87 16.62
CA PHE A 203 8.18 4.83 15.62
C PHE A 203 9.08 3.63 15.90
N PRO A 204 8.55 2.41 16.12
CA PRO A 204 9.35 1.27 16.53
C PRO A 204 10.20 0.73 15.36
N SER A 205 11.40 0.22 15.69
CA SER A 205 12.31 -0.34 14.68
C SER A 205 12.02 -1.79 14.31
N ASN A 206 11.23 -2.49 15.10
CA ASN A 206 10.94 -3.93 14.96
C ASN A 206 9.45 -4.24 14.79
N HIS A 207 8.69 -3.35 14.16
CA HIS A 207 7.28 -3.58 13.86
C HIS A 207 7.13 -4.44 12.60
N ILE A 208 6.01 -5.12 12.50
CA ILE A 208 5.60 -5.82 11.28
C ILE A 208 4.82 -4.81 10.46
N GLY A 209 5.49 -4.20 9.49
CA GLY A 209 4.89 -3.23 8.58
C GLY A 209 4.05 -3.92 7.53
N GLN A 210 2.91 -3.32 7.26
CA GLN A 210 1.97 -3.71 6.21
C GLN A 210 1.89 -2.60 5.15
N GLY A 211 0.90 -2.63 4.27
CA GLY A 211 0.66 -1.56 3.31
C GLY A 211 0.50 -0.19 3.98
N ALA A 212 0.57 0.86 3.20
CA ALA A 212 0.36 2.21 3.71
C ALA A 212 -0.32 3.08 2.65
N CYS A 213 -0.98 4.15 3.07
CA CYS A 213 -1.57 5.10 2.13
C CYS A 213 -1.29 6.55 2.52
N ILE A 214 -1.53 7.46 1.58
CA ILE A 214 -1.33 8.89 1.79
C ILE A 214 -2.67 9.62 1.67
N ILE A 215 -2.98 10.41 2.70
CA ILE A 215 -4.10 11.34 2.69
C ILE A 215 -3.53 12.74 2.96
N LYS A 216 -3.51 13.58 1.93
CA LYS A 216 -2.87 14.90 1.95
C LYS A 216 -1.35 14.79 2.20
N ASP A 217 -0.87 15.23 3.35
CA ASP A 217 0.53 15.20 3.74
C ASP A 217 0.80 14.18 4.87
N GLN A 218 -0.18 13.31 5.15
CA GLN A 218 -0.08 12.26 6.16
C GLN A 218 -0.02 10.88 5.52
N MET A 219 0.96 10.09 5.93
CA MET A 219 1.12 8.69 5.58
C MET A 219 0.54 7.85 6.72
N PHE A 220 -0.40 7.00 6.39
CA PHE A 220 -1.07 6.06 7.30
C PHE A 220 -0.41 4.70 7.16
N ILE A 221 0.22 4.22 8.22
CA ILE A 221 1.05 3.00 8.23
C ILE A 221 0.43 2.01 9.19
N PRO A 222 -0.39 1.06 8.71
CA PRO A 222 -0.86 -0.05 9.52
C PRO A 222 0.28 -1.01 9.82
N VAL A 223 0.29 -1.57 11.03
CA VAL A 223 1.28 -2.55 11.47
C VAL A 223 0.64 -3.60 12.38
N GLY A 224 1.29 -4.72 12.54
CA GLY A 224 0.93 -5.78 13.50
C GLY A 224 0.26 -6.98 12.86
N LEU A 225 0.04 -8.00 13.68
CA LEU A 225 -0.58 -9.29 13.30
C LEU A 225 -1.95 -9.47 13.94
N GLY A 226 -2.51 -8.46 14.60
CA GLY A 226 -3.77 -8.59 15.35
C GLY A 226 -3.67 -9.50 16.60
N THR A 227 -2.49 -9.62 17.18
CA THR A 227 -2.25 -10.42 18.39
C THR A 227 -1.80 -9.52 19.55
N GLU A 228 -1.90 -10.00 20.79
CA GLU A 228 -1.41 -9.26 21.96
C GLU A 228 0.08 -8.87 21.84
N LYS A 229 0.89 -9.77 21.27
CA LYS A 229 2.33 -9.53 21.06
C LYS A 229 2.61 -8.54 19.92
N HIS A 230 1.80 -8.57 18.88
CA HIS A 230 1.90 -7.71 17.70
C HIS A 230 0.52 -7.11 17.40
N PRO A 231 0.09 -6.12 18.21
CA PRO A 231 -1.25 -5.55 18.09
C PRO A 231 -1.44 -4.76 16.79
N SER A 232 -2.70 -4.66 16.37
CA SER A 232 -3.11 -3.86 15.21
C SER A 232 -3.01 -2.37 15.55
N ILE A 233 -1.97 -1.72 15.06
CA ILE A 233 -1.68 -0.29 15.29
C ILE A 233 -1.65 0.45 13.96
N LEU A 234 -2.15 1.66 13.96
CA LEU A 234 -2.03 2.61 12.86
C LEU A 234 -1.14 3.78 13.29
N TYR A 235 0.01 3.92 12.64
CA TYR A 235 0.86 5.09 12.77
C TYR A 235 0.46 6.13 11.74
N VAL A 236 0.35 7.39 12.15
CA VAL A 236 0.07 8.52 11.27
C VAL A 236 1.31 9.40 11.24
N TRP A 237 2.04 9.31 10.14
CA TRP A 237 3.27 10.05 9.89
C TRP A 237 2.99 11.30 9.08
N ASN A 238 3.37 12.45 9.59
CA ASN A 238 3.31 13.72 8.87
C ASN A 238 4.57 13.86 8.01
N MET A 239 4.42 13.70 6.71
CA MET A 239 5.53 13.71 5.77
C MET A 239 6.20 15.08 5.66
N LYS A 240 5.42 16.17 5.80
CA LYS A 240 5.91 17.54 5.73
C LYS A 240 6.67 17.93 6.99
N GLU A 241 6.08 17.67 8.17
CA GLU A 241 6.67 18.00 9.45
C GLU A 241 7.68 16.96 9.95
N LYS A 242 7.75 15.82 9.26
CA LYS A 242 8.64 14.68 9.56
C LYS A 242 8.55 14.23 11.03
N ARG A 243 7.32 13.98 11.50
CA ARG A 243 7.01 13.52 12.86
C ARG A 243 5.76 12.65 12.88
N LEU A 244 5.61 11.87 13.94
CA LEU A 244 4.35 11.17 14.20
C LEU A 244 3.30 12.15 14.75
N ASP A 245 2.17 12.23 14.05
CA ASP A 245 0.99 12.94 14.54
C ASP A 245 0.19 12.07 15.50
N HIS A 246 0.01 10.78 15.18
CA HIS A 246 -0.77 9.85 15.99
C HIS A 246 -0.17 8.43 16.00
N ILE A 247 -0.43 7.72 17.10
CA ILE A 247 -0.24 6.27 17.28
C ILE A 247 -1.57 5.73 17.77
N LEU A 248 -2.29 4.98 16.95
CA LEU A 248 -3.66 4.56 17.21
C LEU A 248 -3.70 3.03 17.34
N ASN A 249 -4.09 2.54 18.50
CA ASN A 249 -4.23 1.11 18.76
C ASN A 249 -5.68 0.68 18.49
N PHE A 250 -5.86 -0.22 17.54
CA PHE A 250 -7.15 -0.77 17.14
C PHE A 250 -7.31 -2.27 17.49
N GLN A 251 -6.43 -2.81 18.32
CA GLN A 251 -6.43 -4.23 18.67
C GLN A 251 -7.78 -4.75 19.20
N GLU A 252 -8.47 -3.96 20.02
CA GLU A 252 -9.78 -4.35 20.55
C GLU A 252 -10.88 -4.35 19.50
N GLN A 253 -10.82 -3.39 18.54
CA GLN A 253 -11.83 -3.23 17.50
C GLN A 253 -11.58 -4.12 16.29
N VAL A 254 -10.30 -4.39 15.98
CA VAL A 254 -9.88 -5.21 14.83
C VAL A 254 -8.73 -6.13 15.26
N PRO A 255 -9.04 -7.26 15.95
CA PRO A 255 -8.02 -8.24 16.38
C PRO A 255 -7.56 -9.11 15.20
N HIS A 256 -7.16 -8.49 14.10
CA HIS A 256 -6.74 -9.13 12.85
C HIS A 256 -5.54 -8.40 12.27
N GLU A 257 -4.72 -9.10 11.53
CA GLU A 257 -3.63 -8.52 10.75
C GLU A 257 -4.18 -7.58 9.68
N PHE A 258 -3.77 -6.31 9.73
CA PHE A 258 -4.01 -5.38 8.63
C PHE A 258 -3.04 -5.70 7.50
N GLU A 259 -3.52 -5.65 6.26
CA GLU A 259 -2.66 -5.89 5.09
C GLU A 259 -2.41 -4.60 4.30
N ASP A 260 -3.47 -3.84 4.06
CA ASP A 260 -3.37 -2.60 3.29
C ASP A 260 -4.47 -1.63 3.69
N CYS A 261 -4.28 -0.35 3.35
CA CYS A 261 -5.27 0.69 3.60
C CYS A 261 -5.38 1.69 2.44
N GLU A 262 -6.58 2.22 2.23
CA GLU A 262 -6.85 3.23 1.20
C GLU A 262 -7.89 4.26 1.65
N PRO A 263 -7.73 5.53 1.27
CA PRO A 263 -8.76 6.53 1.51
C PRO A 263 -10.00 6.28 0.64
N TYR A 264 -11.17 6.36 1.25
CA TYR A 264 -12.44 6.34 0.55
C TYR A 264 -13.35 7.44 1.05
N ARG A 265 -13.59 8.45 0.22
CA ARG A 265 -14.33 9.66 0.59
C ARG A 265 -13.65 10.34 1.80
N ARG A 266 -14.30 10.41 2.95
CA ARG A 266 -13.74 10.99 4.21
C ARG A 266 -13.43 9.91 5.25
N THR A 267 -13.23 8.68 4.83
CA THR A 267 -12.93 7.53 5.69
C THR A 267 -11.66 6.85 5.23
N LEU A 268 -11.13 5.98 6.08
CA LEU A 268 -10.06 5.05 5.73
C LEU A 268 -10.67 3.66 5.66
N ILE A 269 -10.39 2.94 4.59
CA ILE A 269 -10.74 1.52 4.43
C ILE A 269 -9.47 0.72 4.66
N MET A 270 -9.56 -0.37 5.40
CA MET A 270 -8.49 -1.33 5.58
C MET A 270 -8.96 -2.74 5.22
N GLN A 271 -8.06 -3.51 4.64
CA GLN A 271 -8.21 -4.93 4.38
C GLN A 271 -7.41 -5.72 5.40
N THR A 272 -7.98 -6.82 5.89
CA THR A 272 -7.30 -7.76 6.78
C THR A 272 -6.82 -8.99 6.03
N ASN A 273 -5.84 -9.71 6.56
CA ASN A 273 -5.31 -10.97 6.03
C ASN A 273 -6.39 -12.02 5.73
N GLY A 274 -7.42 -12.09 6.58
CA GLY A 274 -8.58 -12.97 6.40
C GLY A 274 -9.63 -12.45 5.41
N GLY A 275 -9.40 -11.32 4.74
CA GLY A 275 -10.33 -10.72 3.78
C GLY A 275 -11.43 -9.87 4.39
N GLY A 276 -11.35 -9.53 5.66
CA GLY A 276 -12.24 -8.55 6.27
C GLY A 276 -11.98 -7.16 5.71
N VAL A 277 -13.04 -6.44 5.30
CA VAL A 277 -12.97 -5.02 4.93
C VAL A 277 -13.56 -4.19 6.05
N VAL A 278 -12.74 -3.29 6.59
CA VAL A 278 -13.09 -2.47 7.76
C VAL A 278 -13.01 -0.98 7.39
N ARG A 279 -14.02 -0.23 7.79
CA ARG A 279 -14.09 1.23 7.61
C ARG A 279 -13.82 1.95 8.92
N PHE A 280 -12.92 2.90 8.88
CA PHE A 280 -12.62 3.83 9.96
C PHE A 280 -13.20 5.20 9.60
N ARG A 281 -14.11 5.70 10.42
CA ARG A 281 -14.68 7.05 10.28
C ARG A 281 -14.01 7.97 11.30
N PRO A 282 -13.36 9.06 10.84
CA PRO A 282 -12.77 10.03 11.76
C PRO A 282 -13.87 10.71 12.60
N ASN A 283 -13.50 11.23 13.75
CA ASN A 283 -14.35 12.09 14.53
C ASN A 283 -14.77 13.33 13.71
N ARG A 284 -16.00 13.80 13.93
CA ARG A 284 -16.56 14.99 13.27
C ARG A 284 -15.97 16.27 13.81
#